data_82908ee6f4c92b8bddd4c179950866d3
#
_entry.id   82908ee6f4c92b8bddd4c179950866d3
#
_cell.length_a   1.000
_cell.length_b   1.000
_cell.length_c   1.000
_cell.angle_alpha   90.00
_cell.angle_beta   90.00
_cell.angle_gamma   90.00
#
_symmetry.space_group_name_H-M   'P 1'
#
loop_
_entity.id
_entity.type
_entity.pdbx_description
1 polymer ?
#
loop_
_entity_poly.entity_id
_entity_poly.type
_entity_poly.pdbx_seq_one_letter_code
_entity_poly.pdbx_strand_id
1 'polypeptide(L)'
;MPKGRHYEQGVKLMVLRDYLCSHSSPKHKVSMEQIIEHLAKNEIPAERKSIYADFERLRDLGYDIVLDKTGKVGYYVSNPTFNYDDIRILIDGVQSLKFVPQKRAEELTTKLKQFTDAEGRNSLSRTSFVADRAKSMNETAIEGADRIHQAIMNNRKIAFKYAHYWPDRQDGVKYSRKGDKYIVSPFALVWSGGNQYLYAYITETGKFRTFRVDRMYAVADPLLEARDGTELYRKNDIVRQEAKVFDMFRGEPHKVSLRIRKNLFDAVVDKFGKDVLYRPIVGDDEHIIVNVNVELSPPFYAWVFTFGARMRIVSDEKAVAEMKKYVKRLYKLYNDDGEK
;
A
#
# COMPACT_ATOMS: atom_id res chain seq x y z
N MET A 1 -42.93 -14.51 18.20
CA MET A 1 -42.70 -15.97 18.25
C MET A 1 -41.62 -16.23 19.30
N PRO A 2 -41.79 -17.20 20.21
CA PRO A 2 -40.69 -17.51 21.16
C PRO A 2 -39.50 -18.00 20.36
N LYS A 3 -38.35 -17.34 20.53
CA LYS A 3 -37.08 -17.74 19.94
C LYS A 3 -36.71 -19.10 20.53
N GLY A 4 -36.57 -20.13 19.70
CA GLY A 4 -36.29 -21.48 20.18
C GLY A 4 -34.95 -21.56 20.93
N ARG A 5 -34.85 -22.47 21.91
CA ARG A 5 -33.68 -22.68 22.81
C ARG A 5 -32.32 -22.77 22.05
N HIS A 6 -32.32 -23.32 20.84
CA HIS A 6 -31.12 -23.41 19.98
C HIS A 6 -30.72 -22.05 19.37
N TYR A 7 -31.67 -21.16 19.10
CA TYR A 7 -31.36 -19.81 18.62
C TYR A 7 -30.63 -18.98 19.70
N GLU A 8 -31.17 -19.01 20.92
CA GLU A 8 -30.58 -18.28 22.05
C GLU A 8 -29.16 -18.80 22.38
N GLN A 9 -28.92 -20.11 22.25
CA GLN A 9 -27.62 -20.71 22.48
C GLN A 9 -26.58 -20.32 21.40
N GLY A 10 -26.97 -20.26 20.14
CA GLY A 10 -26.11 -19.80 19.04
C GLY A 10 -25.71 -18.34 19.21
N VAL A 11 -26.69 -17.46 19.55
CA VAL A 11 -26.40 -16.04 19.83
C VAL A 11 -25.45 -15.87 21.00
N LYS A 12 -25.66 -16.62 22.09
CA LYS A 12 -24.78 -16.61 23.27
C LYS A 12 -23.32 -16.97 22.89
N LEU A 13 -23.14 -18.03 22.11
CA LEU A 13 -21.82 -18.49 21.70
C LEU A 13 -21.09 -17.44 20.84
N MET A 14 -21.81 -16.77 19.95
CA MET A 14 -21.26 -15.69 19.14
C MET A 14 -20.87 -14.49 19.98
N VAL A 15 -21.74 -14.03 20.88
CA VAL A 15 -21.45 -12.87 21.75
C VAL A 15 -20.28 -13.18 22.67
N LEU A 16 -20.19 -14.41 23.22
CA LEU A 16 -19.08 -14.85 24.06
C LEU A 16 -17.76 -14.88 23.26
N ARG A 17 -17.75 -15.45 22.05
CA ARG A 17 -16.59 -15.46 21.18
C ARG A 17 -16.11 -14.05 20.86
N ASP A 18 -17.01 -13.18 20.44
CA ASP A 18 -16.67 -11.80 20.04
C ASP A 18 -16.13 -11.00 21.23
N TYR A 19 -16.69 -11.22 22.41
CA TYR A 19 -16.19 -10.60 23.64
C TYR A 19 -14.78 -11.07 23.98
N LEU A 20 -14.52 -12.37 23.98
CA LEU A 20 -13.19 -12.92 24.26
C LEU A 20 -12.17 -12.46 23.22
N CYS A 21 -12.47 -12.55 21.95
CA CYS A 21 -11.54 -12.16 20.88
C CYS A 21 -11.21 -10.66 20.87
N SER A 22 -12.16 -9.79 21.30
CA SER A 22 -11.99 -8.33 21.23
C SER A 22 -11.61 -7.67 22.54
N HIS A 23 -11.68 -8.39 23.68
CA HIS A 23 -11.45 -7.84 25.03
C HIS A 23 -10.42 -8.61 25.84
N SER A 24 -9.84 -9.69 25.29
CA SER A 24 -8.84 -10.45 26.01
C SER A 24 -7.54 -10.62 25.23
N SER A 25 -6.45 -10.71 25.96
CA SER A 25 -5.11 -11.00 25.46
C SER A 25 -4.28 -11.64 26.59
N PRO A 26 -3.08 -12.19 26.32
CA PRO A 26 -2.19 -12.66 27.38
C PRO A 26 -1.87 -11.59 28.44
N LYS A 27 -1.88 -10.31 28.06
CA LYS A 27 -1.65 -9.17 28.97
C LYS A 27 -2.93 -8.68 29.63
N HIS A 28 -4.07 -8.86 28.98
CA HIS A 28 -5.37 -8.37 29.45
C HIS A 28 -6.38 -9.53 29.52
N LYS A 29 -6.42 -10.20 30.67
CA LYS A 29 -7.29 -11.35 30.91
C LYS A 29 -8.66 -10.89 31.38
N VAL A 30 -9.72 -11.54 30.94
CA VAL A 30 -11.09 -11.29 31.38
C VAL A 30 -11.49 -12.30 32.45
N SER A 31 -12.10 -11.83 33.55
CA SER A 31 -12.58 -12.72 34.59
C SER A 31 -13.93 -13.34 34.25
N MET A 32 -14.30 -14.42 34.92
CA MET A 32 -15.62 -15.06 34.74
C MET A 32 -16.77 -14.08 35.07
N GLU A 33 -16.58 -13.22 36.08
CA GLU A 33 -17.55 -12.20 36.45
C GLU A 33 -17.77 -11.18 35.32
N GLN A 34 -16.69 -10.72 34.68
CA GLN A 34 -16.76 -9.81 33.55
C GLN A 34 -17.45 -10.44 32.33
N ILE A 35 -17.25 -11.73 32.09
CA ILE A 35 -17.94 -12.49 31.02
C ILE A 35 -19.44 -12.56 31.31
N ILE A 36 -19.83 -12.91 32.53
CA ILE A 36 -21.24 -12.98 32.94
C ILE A 36 -21.90 -11.61 32.82
N GLU A 37 -21.23 -10.56 33.29
CA GLU A 37 -21.76 -9.19 33.20
C GLU A 37 -21.93 -8.75 31.73
N HIS A 38 -20.98 -9.07 30.88
CA HIS A 38 -21.07 -8.75 29.46
C HIS A 38 -22.25 -9.46 28.78
N LEU A 39 -22.43 -10.75 29.06
CA LEU A 39 -23.57 -11.50 28.54
C LEU A 39 -24.89 -10.94 29.06
N ALA A 40 -24.99 -10.60 30.34
CA ALA A 40 -26.17 -10.00 30.94
C ALA A 40 -26.53 -8.64 30.31
N LYS A 41 -25.53 -7.78 30.01
CA LYS A 41 -25.72 -6.52 29.28
C LYS A 41 -26.29 -6.71 27.85
N ASN A 42 -26.07 -7.87 27.27
CA ASN A 42 -26.63 -8.25 25.98
C ASN A 42 -27.93 -9.07 26.11
N GLU A 43 -28.61 -8.98 27.27
CA GLU A 43 -29.87 -9.70 27.57
C GLU A 43 -29.74 -11.24 27.51
N ILE A 44 -28.52 -11.76 27.74
CA ILE A 44 -28.21 -13.19 27.73
C ILE A 44 -27.73 -13.61 29.12
N PRO A 45 -28.65 -13.94 30.05
CA PRO A 45 -28.25 -14.41 31.37
C PRO A 45 -27.55 -15.77 31.25
N ALA A 46 -26.40 -15.92 31.91
CA ALA A 46 -25.61 -17.14 31.82
C ALA A 46 -24.98 -17.49 33.20
N GLU A 47 -25.00 -18.76 33.53
CA GLU A 47 -24.32 -19.32 34.68
C GLU A 47 -22.91 -19.81 34.32
N ARG A 48 -22.00 -19.80 35.29
CA ARG A 48 -20.61 -20.29 35.12
C ARG A 48 -20.52 -21.66 34.43
N LYS A 49 -21.38 -22.62 34.84
CA LYS A 49 -21.38 -23.98 34.27
C LYS A 49 -21.70 -23.98 32.78
N SER A 50 -22.64 -23.13 32.37
CA SER A 50 -23.00 -23.04 30.95
C SER A 50 -21.94 -22.34 30.10
N ILE A 51 -21.17 -21.42 30.70
CA ILE A 51 -20.04 -20.75 30.02
C ILE A 51 -18.87 -21.73 29.81
N TYR A 52 -18.59 -22.59 30.78
CA TYR A 52 -17.57 -23.64 30.58
C TYR A 52 -17.93 -24.59 29.44
N ALA A 53 -19.20 -24.99 29.33
CA ALA A 53 -19.65 -25.80 28.18
C ALA A 53 -19.50 -25.05 26.85
N ASP A 54 -19.70 -23.74 26.85
CA ASP A 54 -19.48 -22.93 25.66
C ASP A 54 -18.00 -22.74 25.33
N PHE A 55 -17.12 -22.69 26.33
CA PHE A 55 -15.67 -22.72 26.09
C PHE A 55 -15.23 -24.00 25.41
N GLU A 56 -15.75 -25.17 25.81
CA GLU A 56 -15.45 -26.42 25.10
C GLU A 56 -15.91 -26.38 23.65
N ARG A 57 -17.13 -25.89 23.40
CA ARG A 57 -17.64 -25.72 22.02
C ARG A 57 -16.78 -24.76 21.20
N LEU A 58 -16.29 -23.65 21.80
CA LEU A 58 -15.40 -22.73 21.12
C LEU A 58 -14.04 -23.38 20.84
N ARG A 59 -13.53 -24.23 21.73
CA ARG A 59 -12.31 -25.03 21.48
C ARG A 59 -12.50 -26.00 20.35
N ASP A 60 -13.64 -26.69 20.28
CA ASP A 60 -13.99 -27.58 19.15
C ASP A 60 -14.07 -26.82 17.82
N LEU A 61 -14.40 -25.53 17.85
CA LEU A 61 -14.37 -24.62 16.69
C LEU A 61 -13.00 -24.01 16.41
N GLY A 62 -11.95 -24.40 17.17
CA GLY A 62 -10.58 -23.99 16.93
C GLY A 62 -10.11 -22.75 17.70
N TYR A 63 -10.92 -22.21 18.63
CA TYR A 63 -10.51 -21.11 19.50
C TYR A 63 -9.77 -21.66 20.73
N ASP A 64 -8.52 -21.29 20.90
CA ASP A 64 -7.72 -21.75 22.05
C ASP A 64 -7.96 -20.80 23.26
N ILE A 65 -8.93 -21.18 24.12
CA ILE A 65 -9.29 -20.43 25.32
C ILE A 65 -8.45 -20.91 26.49
N VAL A 66 -7.56 -20.07 26.96
CA VAL A 66 -6.62 -20.34 28.06
C VAL A 66 -7.12 -19.73 29.37
N LEU A 67 -7.11 -20.51 30.43
CA LEU A 67 -7.21 -19.99 31.80
C LEU A 67 -5.79 -19.74 32.33
N ASP A 68 -5.44 -18.50 32.49
CA ASP A 68 -4.17 -18.14 33.11
C ASP A 68 -4.38 -17.71 34.59
N LYS A 69 -3.67 -18.38 35.47
CA LYS A 69 -3.71 -18.16 36.93
C LYS A 69 -2.55 -17.31 37.45
N THR A 70 -1.66 -16.84 36.54
CA THR A 70 -0.53 -15.98 36.96
C THR A 70 -1.01 -14.54 37.16
N GLY A 71 -0.74 -13.97 38.34
CA GLY A 71 -1.21 -12.62 38.67
C GLY A 71 -2.74 -12.55 38.75
N LYS A 72 -3.38 -11.67 37.96
CA LYS A 72 -4.84 -11.61 37.86
C LYS A 72 -5.36 -12.83 37.09
N VAL A 73 -6.11 -13.67 37.77
CA VAL A 73 -6.71 -14.88 37.18
C VAL A 73 -7.77 -14.48 36.16
N GLY A 74 -7.69 -15.07 34.96
CA GLY A 74 -8.68 -14.79 33.92
C GLY A 74 -8.48 -15.63 32.66
N TYR A 75 -9.35 -15.42 31.68
CA TYR A 75 -9.38 -16.12 30.41
C TYR A 75 -8.94 -15.20 29.29
N TYR A 76 -8.29 -15.79 28.28
CA TYR A 76 -7.99 -15.12 27.02
C TYR A 76 -7.93 -16.14 25.87
N VAL A 77 -8.08 -15.65 24.65
CA VAL A 77 -7.87 -16.44 23.42
C VAL A 77 -6.41 -16.30 23.02
N SER A 78 -5.68 -17.44 22.96
CA SER A 78 -4.25 -17.45 22.63
C SER A 78 -3.96 -17.39 21.12
N ASN A 79 -4.95 -17.77 20.31
CA ASN A 79 -4.87 -17.80 18.85
C ASN A 79 -5.94 -16.93 18.17
N PRO A 80 -6.01 -15.61 18.48
CA PRO A 80 -6.96 -14.72 17.81
C PRO A 80 -6.65 -14.68 16.28
N THR A 81 -7.67 -14.40 15.46
CA THR A 81 -7.50 -14.26 14.00
C THR A 81 -6.42 -13.25 13.64
N PHE A 82 -6.32 -12.17 14.39
CA PHE A 82 -5.26 -11.17 14.31
C PHE A 82 -4.77 -10.87 15.73
N ASN A 83 -3.47 -10.94 15.94
CA ASN A 83 -2.84 -10.46 17.17
C ASN A 83 -2.61 -8.93 17.11
N TYR A 84 -2.16 -8.33 18.19
CA TYR A 84 -1.91 -6.88 18.28
C TYR A 84 -0.91 -6.39 17.23
N ASP A 85 0.16 -7.12 16.98
CA ASP A 85 1.20 -6.72 16.03
C ASP A 85 0.69 -6.80 14.58
N ASP A 86 -0.14 -7.80 14.25
CA ASP A 86 -0.79 -7.91 12.96
C ASP A 86 -1.68 -6.68 12.69
N ILE A 87 -2.52 -6.31 13.68
CA ILE A 87 -3.42 -5.15 13.56
C ILE A 87 -2.62 -3.86 13.41
N ARG A 88 -1.53 -3.71 14.15
CA ARG A 88 -0.62 -2.56 14.06
C ARG A 88 -0.05 -2.44 12.65
N ILE A 89 0.51 -3.52 12.10
CA ILE A 89 1.08 -3.56 10.75
C ILE A 89 0.02 -3.22 9.69
N LEU A 90 -1.21 -3.77 9.83
CA LEU A 90 -2.30 -3.47 8.92
C LEU A 90 -2.72 -1.99 8.97
N ILE A 91 -2.81 -1.40 10.16
CA ILE A 91 -3.12 0.03 10.34
C ILE A 91 -2.03 0.89 9.74
N ASP A 92 -0.75 0.61 10.03
CA ASP A 92 0.39 1.34 9.50
C ASP A 92 0.43 1.24 7.96
N GLY A 93 0.15 0.05 7.42
CA GLY A 93 0.01 -0.19 5.99
C GLY A 93 -1.09 0.68 5.37
N VAL A 94 -2.32 0.65 5.90
CA VAL A 94 -3.44 1.47 5.41
C VAL A 94 -3.11 2.96 5.49
N GLN A 95 -2.47 3.39 6.57
CA GLN A 95 -2.12 4.78 6.77
C GLN A 95 -0.97 5.27 5.87
N SER A 96 -0.02 4.41 5.50
CA SER A 96 1.10 4.74 4.62
C SER A 96 0.69 4.84 3.14
N LEU A 97 -0.41 4.21 2.73
CA LEU A 97 -0.89 4.23 1.35
C LEU A 97 -1.42 5.61 0.96
N LYS A 98 -0.72 6.30 0.06
CA LYS A 98 -1.14 7.61 -0.50
C LYS A 98 -2.40 7.50 -1.37
N PHE A 99 -2.58 6.36 -1.99
CA PHE A 99 -3.73 6.03 -2.83
C PHE A 99 -5.08 6.03 -2.07
N VAL A 100 -5.09 5.60 -0.83
CA VAL A 100 -6.30 5.49 -0.02
C VAL A 100 -6.72 6.87 0.49
N PRO A 101 -7.94 7.37 0.21
CA PRO A 101 -8.44 8.63 0.72
C PRO A 101 -8.45 8.67 2.25
N GLN A 102 -8.31 9.88 2.82
CA GLN A 102 -8.21 10.06 4.28
C GLN A 102 -9.39 9.45 5.04
N LYS A 103 -10.60 9.78 4.63
CA LYS A 103 -11.84 9.26 5.25
C LYS A 103 -11.87 7.73 5.26
N ARG A 104 -11.52 7.12 4.13
CA ARG A 104 -11.51 5.66 4.00
C ARG A 104 -10.42 5.01 4.86
N ALA A 105 -9.26 5.62 4.96
CA ALA A 105 -8.18 5.14 5.84
C ALA A 105 -8.60 5.18 7.32
N GLU A 106 -9.31 6.21 7.75
CA GLU A 106 -9.86 6.35 9.11
C GLU A 106 -10.93 5.28 9.40
N GLU A 107 -11.87 5.06 8.46
CA GLU A 107 -12.88 4.01 8.56
C GLU A 107 -12.25 2.62 8.70
N LEU A 108 -11.27 2.29 7.85
CA LEU A 108 -10.56 1.01 7.90
C LEU A 108 -9.77 0.86 9.21
N THR A 109 -9.09 1.90 9.65
CA THR A 109 -8.37 1.90 10.93
C THR A 109 -9.33 1.66 12.09
N THR A 110 -10.50 2.29 12.08
CA THR A 110 -11.53 2.10 13.11
C THR A 110 -12.03 0.66 13.14
N LYS A 111 -12.27 0.05 11.97
CA LYS A 111 -12.68 -1.36 11.86
C LYS A 111 -11.58 -2.31 12.35
N LEU A 112 -10.32 -2.07 11.96
CA LEU A 112 -9.18 -2.90 12.39
C LEU A 112 -8.98 -2.86 13.91
N LYS A 113 -9.16 -1.70 14.55
CA LYS A 113 -9.08 -1.56 16.00
C LYS A 113 -10.11 -2.40 16.77
N GLN A 114 -11.21 -2.84 16.14
CA GLN A 114 -12.20 -3.70 16.80
C GLN A 114 -11.69 -5.12 17.04
N PHE A 115 -10.62 -5.55 16.36
CA PHE A 115 -10.00 -6.87 16.52
C PHE A 115 -9.00 -6.95 17.67
N THR A 116 -8.82 -5.89 18.47
CA THR A 116 -7.95 -5.88 19.66
C THR A 116 -8.69 -5.41 20.89
N ASP A 117 -8.14 -5.69 22.07
CA ASP A 117 -8.69 -5.28 23.36
C ASP A 117 -8.63 -3.75 23.58
N ALA A 118 -9.20 -3.27 24.69
CA ALA A 118 -9.27 -1.85 25.00
C ALA A 118 -7.87 -1.22 25.17
N GLU A 119 -6.92 -1.95 25.74
CA GLU A 119 -5.55 -1.48 25.92
C GLU A 119 -4.83 -1.36 24.59
N GLY A 120 -4.97 -2.37 23.73
CA GLY A 120 -4.44 -2.35 22.37
C GLY A 120 -5.04 -1.20 21.54
N ARG A 121 -6.35 -0.95 21.61
CA ARG A 121 -6.99 0.20 20.94
C ARG A 121 -6.40 1.54 21.38
N ASN A 122 -6.18 1.72 22.69
CA ASN A 122 -5.60 2.93 23.24
C ASN A 122 -4.13 3.10 22.82
N SER A 123 -3.35 2.02 22.84
CA SER A 123 -1.96 2.01 22.40
C SER A 123 -1.84 2.37 20.92
N LEU A 124 -2.62 1.72 20.03
CA LEU A 124 -2.64 2.01 18.59
C LEU A 124 -3.03 3.45 18.28
N SER A 125 -3.83 4.10 19.13
CA SER A 125 -4.22 5.49 18.94
C SER A 125 -3.10 6.49 19.28
N ARG A 126 -2.11 6.10 20.08
CA ARG A 126 -1.02 6.96 20.56
C ARG A 126 0.28 6.82 19.77
N THR A 127 0.50 5.68 19.12
CA THR A 127 1.84 5.29 18.61
C THR A 127 1.99 5.37 17.11
N SER A 128 0.91 5.43 16.32
CA SER A 128 1.00 5.43 14.86
C SER A 128 0.93 6.85 14.29
N PHE A 129 2.09 7.43 14.04
CA PHE A 129 2.24 8.66 13.25
C PHE A 129 2.98 8.34 11.95
N VAL A 130 2.31 8.46 10.82
CA VAL A 130 2.95 8.43 9.50
C VAL A 130 3.20 9.86 9.06
N ALA A 131 4.46 10.25 8.92
CA ALA A 131 4.84 11.53 8.36
C ALA A 131 4.52 11.58 6.85
N ASP A 132 4.31 12.78 6.30
CA ASP A 132 4.11 13.04 4.86
C ASP A 132 2.87 12.35 4.25
N ARG A 133 1.69 12.74 4.73
CA ARG A 133 0.40 12.12 4.40
C ARG A 133 -0.40 12.86 3.33
N ALA A 134 0.18 13.18 2.20
CA ALA A 134 -0.64 13.62 1.07
C ALA A 134 -1.49 12.43 0.57
N LYS A 135 -2.70 12.30 1.11
CA LYS A 135 -3.70 11.29 0.70
C LYS A 135 -4.36 11.70 -0.61
N SER A 136 -4.91 10.71 -1.33
CA SER A 136 -5.72 10.97 -2.52
C SER A 136 -6.94 11.84 -2.19
N MET A 137 -7.21 12.81 -3.05
CA MET A 137 -8.45 13.61 -3.00
C MET A 137 -9.61 12.91 -3.72
N ASN A 138 -9.35 11.82 -4.43
CA ASN A 138 -10.36 11.09 -5.18
C ASN A 138 -11.01 10.02 -4.30
N GLU A 139 -12.17 10.32 -3.75
CA GLU A 139 -12.92 9.39 -2.88
C GLU A 139 -13.38 8.12 -3.61
N THR A 140 -13.48 8.15 -4.95
CA THR A 140 -13.90 6.99 -5.77
C THR A 140 -12.72 6.16 -6.28
N ALA A 141 -11.48 6.45 -5.86
CA ALA A 141 -10.29 5.78 -6.35
C ALA A 141 -10.31 4.26 -6.10
N ILE A 142 -10.80 3.82 -4.94
CA ILE A 142 -10.87 2.40 -4.58
C ILE A 142 -11.90 1.67 -5.47
N GLU A 143 -13.10 2.24 -5.63
CA GLU A 143 -14.13 1.67 -6.52
C GLU A 143 -13.64 1.64 -7.97
N GLY A 144 -12.92 2.70 -8.40
CA GLY A 144 -12.27 2.74 -9.70
C GLY A 144 -11.25 1.62 -9.88
N ALA A 145 -10.45 1.32 -8.86
CA ALA A 145 -9.50 0.22 -8.86
C ALA A 145 -10.19 -1.15 -8.99
N ASP A 146 -11.32 -1.35 -8.31
CA ASP A 146 -12.11 -2.58 -8.40
C ASP A 146 -12.66 -2.80 -9.81
N ARG A 147 -13.21 -1.76 -10.45
CA ARG A 147 -13.69 -1.82 -11.84
C ARG A 147 -12.55 -2.12 -12.83
N ILE A 148 -11.37 -1.52 -12.61
CA ILE A 148 -10.17 -1.81 -13.40
C ILE A 148 -9.77 -3.28 -13.23
N HIS A 149 -9.77 -3.79 -11.99
CA HIS A 149 -9.45 -5.18 -11.72
C HIS A 149 -10.42 -6.13 -12.46
N GLN A 150 -11.71 -5.86 -12.40
CA GLN A 150 -12.72 -6.61 -13.14
C GLN A 150 -12.49 -6.57 -14.66
N ALA A 151 -12.12 -5.41 -15.20
CA ALA A 151 -11.81 -5.28 -16.62
C ALA A 151 -10.58 -6.10 -17.03
N ILE A 152 -9.54 -6.13 -16.18
CA ILE A 152 -8.35 -6.98 -16.38
C ILE A 152 -8.73 -8.45 -16.38
N MET A 153 -9.49 -8.91 -15.39
CA MET A 153 -9.91 -10.31 -15.25
C MET A 153 -10.78 -10.77 -16.42
N ASN A 154 -11.67 -9.90 -16.88
CA ASN A 154 -12.60 -10.19 -17.97
C ASN A 154 -12.02 -9.91 -19.37
N ASN A 155 -10.76 -9.48 -19.48
CA ASN A 155 -10.11 -9.09 -20.74
C ASN A 155 -10.91 -8.03 -21.52
N ARG A 156 -11.41 -7.02 -20.82
CA ARG A 156 -12.24 -5.95 -21.39
C ARG A 156 -11.53 -4.61 -21.34
N LYS A 157 -11.93 -3.69 -22.22
CA LYS A 157 -11.53 -2.29 -22.17
C LYS A 157 -12.21 -1.57 -21.00
N ILE A 158 -11.63 -0.44 -20.62
CA ILE A 158 -12.19 0.43 -19.57
C ILE A 158 -12.12 1.89 -20.02
N ALA A 159 -13.10 2.68 -19.60
CA ALA A 159 -13.16 4.11 -19.88
C ALA A 159 -13.09 4.94 -18.60
N PHE A 160 -12.37 6.05 -18.63
CA PHE A 160 -12.23 6.98 -17.51
C PHE A 160 -11.83 8.39 -17.96
N LYS A 161 -12.04 9.40 -17.11
CA LYS A 161 -11.44 10.73 -17.25
C LYS A 161 -10.16 10.79 -16.42
N TYR A 162 -9.12 11.44 -16.95
CA TYR A 162 -7.84 11.59 -16.25
C TYR A 162 -7.60 13.04 -15.86
N ALA A 163 -7.27 13.29 -14.60
CA ALA A 163 -7.09 14.63 -14.08
C ALA A 163 -5.72 14.82 -13.41
N HIS A 164 -5.29 16.07 -13.35
CA HIS A 164 -4.15 16.54 -12.58
C HIS A 164 -4.64 17.53 -11.52
N TYR A 165 -4.02 17.57 -10.37
CA TYR A 165 -4.29 18.60 -9.37
C TYR A 165 -3.92 19.97 -9.95
N TRP A 166 -4.78 20.96 -9.72
CA TRP A 166 -4.61 22.30 -10.30
C TRP A 166 -5.08 23.36 -9.29
N PRO A 167 -4.17 24.25 -8.81
CA PRO A 167 -4.48 25.17 -7.70
C PRO A 167 -5.55 26.20 -8.03
N ASP A 168 -5.64 26.64 -9.29
CA ASP A 168 -6.55 27.73 -9.70
C ASP A 168 -7.96 27.23 -10.06
N ARG A 169 -8.28 25.98 -9.76
CA ARG A 169 -9.59 25.40 -10.00
C ARG A 169 -10.36 25.20 -8.71
N GLN A 170 -11.65 25.52 -8.74
CA GLN A 170 -12.53 25.37 -7.58
C GLN A 170 -12.66 23.89 -7.14
N ASP A 171 -12.63 22.96 -8.10
CA ASP A 171 -12.61 21.52 -7.85
C ASP A 171 -11.20 20.94 -7.59
N GLY A 172 -10.18 21.79 -7.62
CA GLY A 172 -8.78 21.43 -7.41
C GLY A 172 -8.16 20.55 -8.51
N VAL A 173 -8.87 20.29 -9.63
CA VAL A 173 -8.40 19.37 -10.68
C VAL A 173 -8.58 19.96 -12.08
N LYS A 174 -7.67 19.57 -12.99
CA LYS A 174 -7.72 19.87 -14.42
C LYS A 174 -7.72 18.57 -15.20
N TYR A 175 -8.77 18.34 -15.96
CA TYR A 175 -8.89 17.14 -16.80
C TYR A 175 -7.99 17.23 -18.03
N SER A 176 -7.29 16.11 -18.32
CA SER A 176 -6.58 15.90 -19.58
C SER A 176 -7.59 15.79 -20.75
N ARG A 177 -7.12 15.98 -21.98
CA ARG A 177 -7.94 15.90 -23.21
C ARG A 177 -9.22 16.74 -23.15
N LYS A 178 -9.17 17.93 -22.52
CA LYS A 178 -10.34 18.80 -22.31
C LYS A 178 -11.53 18.12 -21.61
N GLY A 179 -11.31 17.00 -20.91
CA GLY A 179 -12.33 16.24 -20.21
C GLY A 179 -12.87 15.01 -20.96
N ASP A 180 -12.38 14.75 -22.18
CA ASP A 180 -12.72 13.53 -22.90
C ASP A 180 -12.21 12.28 -22.18
N LYS A 181 -12.95 11.18 -22.34
CA LYS A 181 -12.59 9.90 -21.74
C LYS A 181 -11.43 9.24 -22.47
N TYR A 182 -10.55 8.63 -21.70
CA TYR A 182 -9.63 7.63 -22.19
C TYR A 182 -10.39 6.29 -22.30
N ILE A 183 -10.24 5.60 -23.41
CA ILE A 183 -10.65 4.20 -23.59
C ILE A 183 -9.37 3.40 -23.77
N VAL A 184 -9.08 2.49 -22.85
CA VAL A 184 -7.82 1.76 -22.82
C VAL A 184 -8.03 0.28 -22.55
N SER A 185 -7.05 -0.53 -22.94
CA SER A 185 -6.98 -1.96 -22.65
C SER A 185 -6.13 -2.17 -21.37
N PRO A 186 -6.70 -2.49 -20.21
CA PRO A 186 -5.99 -2.64 -18.95
C PRO A 186 -5.27 -4.00 -18.89
N PHE A 187 -4.04 -4.04 -18.34
CA PHE A 187 -3.25 -5.26 -18.22
C PHE A 187 -2.80 -5.57 -16.80
N ALA A 188 -2.37 -4.57 -16.02
CA ALA A 188 -1.89 -4.77 -14.66
C ALA A 188 -2.16 -3.55 -13.78
N LEU A 189 -2.36 -3.80 -12.47
CA LEU A 189 -2.30 -2.80 -11.42
C LEU A 189 -0.99 -2.98 -10.66
N VAL A 190 -0.20 -1.93 -10.55
CA VAL A 190 1.13 -1.95 -9.93
C VAL A 190 1.20 -0.94 -8.80
N TRP A 191 1.78 -1.32 -7.67
CA TRP A 191 2.03 -0.43 -6.54
C TRP A 191 3.43 0.17 -6.61
N SER A 192 3.55 1.47 -6.48
CA SER A 192 4.83 2.17 -6.38
C SER A 192 4.69 3.45 -5.55
N GLY A 193 5.60 3.66 -4.59
CA GLY A 193 5.64 4.86 -3.76
C GLY A 193 4.34 5.18 -2.99
N GLY A 194 3.58 4.15 -2.59
CA GLY A 194 2.29 4.30 -1.90
C GLY A 194 1.11 4.66 -2.81
N ASN A 195 1.32 4.70 -4.13
CA ASN A 195 0.29 4.92 -5.15
C ASN A 195 0.06 3.65 -5.98
N GLN A 196 -1.15 3.52 -6.52
CA GLN A 196 -1.50 2.46 -7.45
C GLN A 196 -1.52 2.99 -8.89
N TYR A 197 -0.95 2.23 -9.81
CA TYR A 197 -0.83 2.57 -11.23
C TYR A 197 -1.49 1.51 -12.09
N LEU A 198 -2.29 1.96 -13.04
CA LEU A 198 -2.80 1.11 -14.11
C LEU A 198 -1.78 1.10 -15.25
N TYR A 199 -1.38 -0.09 -15.67
CA TYR A 199 -0.66 -0.34 -16.91
C TYR A 199 -1.64 -0.72 -18.01
N ALA A 200 -1.74 0.10 -19.05
CA ALA A 200 -2.72 -0.08 -20.11
C ALA A 200 -2.16 0.20 -21.50
N TYR A 201 -2.71 -0.51 -22.49
CA TYR A 201 -2.45 -0.26 -23.91
C TYR A 201 -3.46 0.71 -24.48
N ILE A 202 -2.98 1.70 -25.23
CA ILE A 202 -3.79 2.70 -25.91
C ILE A 202 -3.82 2.33 -27.38
N THR A 203 -4.95 1.86 -27.88
CA THR A 203 -5.14 1.41 -29.27
C THR A 203 -4.83 2.53 -30.28
N GLU A 204 -5.25 3.76 -30.00
CA GLU A 204 -5.04 4.94 -30.86
C GLU A 204 -3.55 5.21 -31.17
N THR A 205 -2.68 4.94 -30.21
CA THR A 205 -1.24 5.23 -30.34
C THR A 205 -0.38 3.99 -30.54
N GLY A 206 -0.95 2.79 -30.38
CA GLY A 206 -0.21 1.54 -30.43
C GLY A 206 0.80 1.36 -29.30
N LYS A 207 0.65 2.09 -28.17
CA LYS A 207 1.63 2.14 -27.10
C LYS A 207 1.00 1.84 -25.74
N PHE A 208 1.81 1.26 -24.86
CA PHE A 208 1.45 1.14 -23.46
C PHE A 208 1.70 2.46 -22.71
N ARG A 209 0.89 2.72 -21.71
CA ARG A 209 1.02 3.87 -20.82
C ARG A 209 0.60 3.50 -19.41
N THR A 210 1.22 4.17 -18.43
CA THR A 210 0.83 4.08 -17.01
C THR A 210 -0.06 5.26 -16.64
N PHE A 211 -1.08 4.99 -15.80
CA PHE A 211 -1.98 5.99 -15.24
C PHE A 211 -2.05 5.80 -13.73
N ARG A 212 -1.91 6.86 -12.96
CA ARG A 212 -2.19 6.81 -11.53
C ARG A 212 -3.68 6.63 -11.31
N VAL A 213 -4.07 5.59 -10.58
CA VAL A 213 -5.48 5.24 -10.39
C VAL A 213 -6.22 6.30 -9.59
N ASP A 214 -5.58 6.93 -8.60
CA ASP A 214 -6.14 8.04 -7.83
C ASP A 214 -6.43 9.30 -8.65
N ARG A 215 -5.89 9.40 -9.87
CA ARG A 215 -6.17 10.49 -10.82
C ARG A 215 -7.18 10.11 -11.90
N MET A 216 -7.73 8.91 -11.81
CA MET A 216 -8.77 8.43 -12.71
C MET A 216 -10.15 8.71 -12.11
N TYR A 217 -10.96 9.47 -12.79
CA TYR A 217 -12.31 9.86 -12.38
C TYR A 217 -13.33 9.26 -13.33
N ALA A 218 -14.55 9.06 -12.83
CA ALA A 218 -15.65 8.48 -13.60
C ALA A 218 -15.23 7.20 -14.34
N VAL A 219 -14.53 6.32 -13.62
CA VAL A 219 -14.14 5.00 -14.14
C VAL A 219 -15.41 4.22 -14.41
N ALA A 220 -15.64 3.84 -15.66
CA ALA A 220 -16.79 3.06 -16.07
C ALA A 220 -16.67 1.60 -15.63
N ASP A 221 -17.78 0.87 -15.65
CA ASP A 221 -17.73 -0.59 -15.61
C ASP A 221 -16.99 -1.13 -16.85
N PRO A 222 -16.49 -2.38 -16.81
CA PRO A 222 -15.83 -2.98 -17.95
C PRO A 222 -16.68 -2.88 -19.22
N LEU A 223 -16.10 -2.40 -20.32
CA LEU A 223 -16.79 -2.25 -21.59
C LEU A 223 -17.06 -3.63 -22.23
N LEU A 224 -18.00 -3.69 -23.16
CA LEU A 224 -18.28 -4.93 -23.93
C LEU A 224 -17.11 -5.29 -24.86
N GLU A 225 -16.29 -4.34 -25.22
CA GLU A 225 -15.16 -4.51 -26.13
C GLU A 225 -14.02 -5.28 -25.48
N ALA A 226 -13.47 -6.26 -26.22
CA ALA A 226 -12.28 -6.99 -25.80
C ALA A 226 -11.06 -6.07 -25.77
N ARG A 227 -10.11 -6.35 -24.88
CA ARG A 227 -8.85 -5.59 -24.82
C ARG A 227 -7.94 -5.88 -26.02
N ASP A 228 -7.24 -4.86 -26.50
CA ASP A 228 -6.22 -4.94 -27.53
C ASP A 228 -4.82 -5.08 -26.90
N GLY A 229 -3.81 -5.39 -27.75
CA GLY A 229 -2.40 -5.35 -27.35
C GLY A 229 -1.90 -6.57 -26.55
N THR A 230 -2.67 -7.64 -26.45
CA THR A 230 -2.31 -8.85 -25.67
C THR A 230 -1.02 -9.52 -26.15
N GLU A 231 -0.79 -9.62 -27.45
CA GLU A 231 0.44 -10.21 -27.98
C GLU A 231 1.68 -9.36 -27.69
N LEU A 232 1.54 -8.03 -27.80
CA LEU A 232 2.60 -7.10 -27.43
C LEU A 232 2.91 -7.16 -25.93
N TYR A 233 1.90 -7.33 -25.10
CA TYR A 233 2.07 -7.51 -23.65
C TYR A 233 2.85 -8.79 -23.34
N ARG A 234 2.51 -9.92 -23.99
CA ARG A 234 3.19 -11.22 -23.78
C ARG A 234 4.65 -11.19 -24.25
N LYS A 235 4.93 -10.52 -25.37
CA LYS A 235 6.29 -10.42 -25.93
C LYS A 235 7.24 -9.58 -25.07
N ASN A 236 6.71 -8.62 -24.33
CA ASN A 236 7.55 -7.63 -23.64
C ASN A 236 7.94 -8.03 -22.21
N ASP A 237 7.48 -9.15 -21.66
CA ASP A 237 7.75 -9.62 -20.27
C ASP A 237 7.67 -8.49 -19.20
N ILE A 238 6.70 -7.61 -19.40
CA ILE A 238 6.63 -6.26 -18.83
C ILE A 238 6.45 -6.29 -17.32
N VAL A 239 5.73 -7.29 -16.78
CA VAL A 239 5.50 -7.41 -15.32
C VAL A 239 6.80 -7.64 -14.56
N ARG A 240 7.78 -8.33 -15.16
CA ARG A 240 9.12 -8.51 -14.57
C ARG A 240 10.01 -7.29 -14.77
N GLN A 241 9.79 -6.51 -15.83
CA GLN A 241 10.55 -5.27 -16.08
C GLN A 241 10.02 -4.10 -15.24
N GLU A 242 8.73 -4.05 -14.91
CA GLU A 242 8.12 -2.95 -14.14
C GLU A 242 8.61 -2.89 -12.68
N ALA A 243 9.06 -3.98 -12.09
CA ALA A 243 9.74 -3.96 -10.80
C ALA A 243 11.08 -3.18 -10.82
N LYS A 244 11.60 -2.85 -12.01
CA LYS A 244 12.87 -2.15 -12.21
C LYS A 244 12.70 -0.70 -12.67
N VAL A 245 11.46 -0.23 -12.86
CA VAL A 245 11.18 1.13 -13.34
C VAL A 245 11.35 2.15 -12.22
N PHE A 246 12.13 3.16 -12.46
CA PHE A 246 12.32 4.28 -11.55
C PHE A 246 11.04 5.14 -11.51
N ASP A 247 10.25 5.00 -10.43
CA ASP A 247 9.00 5.72 -10.20
C ASP A 247 7.98 5.67 -11.35
N MET A 248 7.86 4.50 -12.04
CA MET A 248 6.91 4.26 -13.14
C MET A 248 7.14 5.16 -14.38
N PHE A 249 8.32 5.74 -14.52
CA PHE A 249 8.74 6.39 -15.77
C PHE A 249 9.38 5.36 -16.70
N ARG A 250 9.08 5.46 -17.98
CA ARG A 250 9.57 4.56 -19.02
C ARG A 250 10.69 5.19 -19.83
N GLY A 251 11.69 4.39 -20.09
CA GLY A 251 12.77 4.66 -21.03
C GLY A 251 13.37 3.35 -21.53
N GLU A 252 14.37 3.41 -22.38
CA GLU A 252 15.17 2.24 -22.72
C GLU A 252 16.03 1.84 -21.51
N PRO A 253 16.13 0.53 -21.18
CA PRO A 253 16.97 0.08 -20.09
C PRO A 253 18.46 0.32 -20.41
N HIS A 254 19.13 1.02 -19.53
CA HIS A 254 20.56 1.32 -19.62
C HIS A 254 21.34 0.68 -18.50
N LYS A 255 22.50 0.14 -18.81
CA LYS A 255 23.48 -0.35 -17.84
C LYS A 255 24.36 0.82 -17.38
N VAL A 256 24.09 1.35 -16.22
CA VAL A 256 24.76 2.55 -15.71
C VAL A 256 25.72 2.16 -14.58
N SER A 257 26.95 2.68 -14.61
CA SER A 257 27.87 2.59 -13.48
C SER A 257 27.86 3.89 -12.67
N LEU A 258 27.70 3.74 -11.38
CA LEU A 258 27.73 4.83 -10.40
C LEU A 258 28.99 4.71 -9.55
N ARG A 259 29.78 5.78 -9.46
CA ARG A 259 30.80 5.91 -8.40
C ARG A 259 30.12 6.49 -7.17
N ILE A 260 30.16 5.76 -6.07
CA ILE A 260 29.54 6.15 -4.81
C ILE A 260 30.53 6.07 -3.65
N ARG A 261 30.34 6.88 -2.60
CA ARG A 261 30.99 6.62 -1.33
C ARG A 261 30.46 5.33 -0.71
N LYS A 262 31.32 4.53 -0.07
CA LYS A 262 30.93 3.23 0.53
C LYS A 262 29.74 3.33 1.49
N ASN A 263 29.64 4.42 2.24
CA ASN A 263 28.53 4.66 3.17
C ASN A 263 27.17 4.97 2.50
N LEU A 264 27.11 5.05 1.17
CA LEU A 264 25.87 5.15 0.41
C LEU A 264 25.41 3.80 -0.15
N PHE A 265 26.12 2.71 0.14
CA PHE A 265 25.77 1.40 -0.40
C PHE A 265 24.37 0.95 0.03
N ASP A 266 23.97 1.24 1.27
CA ASP A 266 22.61 0.96 1.76
C ASP A 266 21.54 1.64 0.89
N ALA A 267 21.72 2.90 0.52
CA ALA A 267 20.78 3.61 -0.34
C ALA A 267 20.67 3.00 -1.75
N VAL A 268 21.74 2.38 -2.24
CA VAL A 268 21.74 1.64 -3.50
C VAL A 268 20.99 0.30 -3.34
N VAL A 269 21.26 -0.42 -2.25
CA VAL A 269 20.57 -1.69 -1.94
C VAL A 269 19.07 -1.47 -1.73
N ASP A 270 18.68 -0.43 -1.01
CA ASP A 270 17.28 -0.06 -0.80
C ASP A 270 16.54 0.23 -2.12
N LYS A 271 17.24 0.79 -3.10
CA LYS A 271 16.63 1.16 -4.38
C LYS A 271 16.67 0.03 -5.42
N PHE A 272 17.72 -0.74 -5.48
CA PHE A 272 17.98 -1.72 -6.55
C PHE A 272 18.01 -3.18 -6.08
N GLY A 273 17.89 -3.41 -4.78
CA GLY A 273 17.93 -4.75 -4.18
C GLY A 273 19.35 -5.20 -3.82
N LYS A 274 19.43 -6.36 -3.16
CA LYS A 274 20.68 -6.91 -2.61
C LYS A 274 21.67 -7.45 -3.67
N ASP A 275 21.16 -7.75 -4.86
CA ASP A 275 21.94 -8.39 -5.94
C ASP A 275 22.72 -7.38 -6.79
N VAL A 276 22.93 -6.17 -6.29
CA VAL A 276 23.68 -5.13 -6.99
C VAL A 276 25.16 -5.51 -7.07
N LEU A 277 25.68 -5.58 -8.31
CA LEU A 277 27.10 -5.83 -8.54
C LEU A 277 27.92 -4.58 -8.26
N TYR A 278 28.96 -4.72 -7.46
CA TYR A 278 29.90 -3.65 -7.19
C TYR A 278 31.35 -4.10 -7.33
N ARG A 279 32.26 -3.15 -7.50
CA ARG A 279 33.71 -3.39 -7.51
C ARG A 279 34.47 -2.25 -6.79
N PRO A 280 35.54 -2.56 -6.11
CA PRO A 280 36.41 -1.54 -5.53
C PRO A 280 37.10 -0.71 -6.63
N ILE A 281 37.59 0.46 -6.26
CA ILE A 281 38.43 1.31 -7.11
C ILE A 281 39.85 1.20 -6.62
N VAL A 282 40.80 0.82 -7.48
CA VAL A 282 42.20 0.69 -7.12
C VAL A 282 42.74 2.05 -6.68
N GLY A 283 43.30 2.11 -5.47
CA GLY A 283 43.84 3.34 -4.89
C GLY A 283 42.82 4.33 -4.33
N ASP A 284 41.56 3.93 -4.21
CA ASP A 284 40.47 4.75 -3.62
C ASP A 284 39.66 3.91 -2.61
N ASP A 285 40.02 4.02 -1.34
CA ASP A 285 39.34 3.25 -0.27
C ASP A 285 38.02 3.83 0.18
N GLU A 286 37.67 5.04 -0.22
CA GLU A 286 36.42 5.69 0.16
C GLU A 286 35.26 5.37 -0.79
N HIS A 287 35.55 5.01 -2.04
CA HIS A 287 34.51 4.84 -3.07
C HIS A 287 34.55 3.45 -3.67
N ILE A 288 33.40 3.11 -4.26
CA ILE A 288 33.17 1.90 -5.06
C ILE A 288 32.43 2.25 -6.34
N ILE A 289 32.52 1.37 -7.33
CA ILE A 289 31.68 1.41 -8.52
C ILE A 289 30.55 0.38 -8.35
N VAL A 290 29.31 0.81 -8.51
CA VAL A 290 28.12 -0.06 -8.55
C VAL A 290 27.53 -0.03 -9.96
N ASN A 291 27.08 -1.20 -10.45
CA ASN A 291 26.43 -1.31 -11.75
C ASN A 291 24.94 -1.56 -11.55
N VAL A 292 24.12 -0.70 -12.13
CA VAL A 292 22.66 -0.75 -12.02
C VAL A 292 22.01 -0.73 -13.39
N ASN A 293 20.90 -1.44 -13.54
CA ASN A 293 20.06 -1.36 -14.73
C ASN A 293 18.96 -0.36 -14.45
N VAL A 294 18.89 0.72 -15.21
CA VAL A 294 17.94 1.81 -15.02
C VAL A 294 17.37 2.29 -16.32
N GLU A 295 16.18 2.84 -16.28
CA GLU A 295 15.66 3.66 -17.35
C GLU A 295 16.10 5.11 -17.13
N LEU A 296 16.68 5.73 -18.15
CA LEU A 296 17.12 7.12 -18.08
C LEU A 296 15.91 8.05 -18.00
N SER A 297 15.57 8.46 -16.81
CA SER A 297 14.36 9.23 -16.51
C SER A 297 14.65 10.40 -15.55
N PRO A 298 13.83 11.46 -15.54
CA PRO A 298 14.00 12.56 -14.60
C PRO A 298 14.10 12.12 -13.13
N PRO A 299 13.28 11.18 -12.62
CA PRO A 299 13.42 10.66 -11.27
C PRO A 299 14.76 9.96 -11.00
N PHE A 300 15.32 9.23 -11.98
CA PHE A 300 16.66 8.63 -11.81
C PHE A 300 17.73 9.71 -11.60
N TYR A 301 17.74 10.75 -12.45
CA TYR A 301 18.72 11.84 -12.30
C TYR A 301 18.50 12.62 -11.01
N ALA A 302 17.25 12.87 -10.61
CA ALA A 302 16.93 13.52 -9.35
C ALA A 302 17.42 12.68 -8.16
N TRP A 303 17.23 11.36 -8.19
CA TRP A 303 17.72 10.46 -7.15
C TRP A 303 19.26 10.50 -7.04
N VAL A 304 19.99 10.43 -8.15
CA VAL A 304 21.45 10.59 -8.14
C VAL A 304 21.85 11.95 -7.57
N PHE A 305 21.14 13.01 -7.95
CA PHE A 305 21.40 14.38 -7.50
C PHE A 305 21.17 14.57 -6.00
N THR A 306 20.27 13.80 -5.36
CA THR A 306 20.00 13.83 -3.92
C THR A 306 21.28 13.60 -3.08
N PHE A 307 22.24 12.84 -3.60
CA PHE A 307 23.48 12.50 -2.89
C PHE A 307 24.63 13.49 -3.14
N GLY A 308 24.42 14.50 -3.98
CA GLY A 308 25.41 15.54 -4.30
C GLY A 308 26.73 14.95 -4.80
N ALA A 309 27.84 15.46 -4.31
CA ALA A 309 29.17 15.03 -4.72
C ALA A 309 29.54 13.58 -4.32
N ARG A 310 28.74 12.94 -3.46
CA ARG A 310 29.00 11.58 -2.94
C ARG A 310 28.59 10.47 -3.92
N MET A 311 27.82 10.80 -4.96
CA MET A 311 27.41 9.88 -6.02
C MET A 311 27.55 10.53 -7.39
N ARG A 312 28.08 9.79 -8.37
CA ARG A 312 28.28 10.28 -9.73
C ARG A 312 28.08 9.17 -10.74
N ILE A 313 27.40 9.47 -11.85
CA ILE A 313 27.33 8.61 -13.02
C ILE A 313 28.70 8.63 -13.72
N VAL A 314 29.31 7.47 -13.94
CA VAL A 314 30.64 7.34 -14.55
C VAL A 314 30.70 6.55 -15.82
N SER A 315 29.64 5.82 -16.17
CA SER A 315 29.50 5.16 -17.46
C SER A 315 28.09 5.32 -18.01
N ASP A 316 27.90 4.91 -19.26
CA ASP A 316 26.82 5.25 -20.15
C ASP A 316 26.90 6.73 -20.59
N GLU A 317 27.42 6.97 -21.77
CA GLU A 317 27.68 8.32 -22.29
C GLU A 317 26.39 9.16 -22.36
N LYS A 318 25.25 8.52 -22.71
CA LYS A 318 23.94 9.17 -22.77
C LYS A 318 23.50 9.63 -21.39
N ALA A 319 23.63 8.77 -20.35
CA ALA A 319 23.29 9.10 -18.99
C ALA A 319 24.15 10.26 -18.44
N VAL A 320 25.46 10.24 -18.70
CA VAL A 320 26.38 11.31 -18.32
C VAL A 320 26.02 12.62 -19.04
N ALA A 321 25.75 12.57 -20.36
CA ALA A 321 25.40 13.75 -21.15
C ALA A 321 24.08 14.39 -20.67
N GLU A 322 23.06 13.59 -20.40
CA GLU A 322 21.80 14.09 -19.87
C GLU A 322 21.97 14.70 -18.47
N MET A 323 22.72 14.06 -17.58
CA MET A 323 23.02 14.63 -16.25
C MET A 323 23.72 15.99 -16.36
N LYS A 324 24.69 16.12 -17.25
CA LYS A 324 25.35 17.42 -17.53
C LYS A 324 24.35 18.50 -17.98
N LYS A 325 23.38 18.14 -18.84
CA LYS A 325 22.32 19.07 -19.26
C LYS A 325 21.44 19.49 -18.09
N TYR A 326 21.05 18.56 -17.21
CA TYR A 326 20.27 18.88 -16.00
C TYR A 326 21.02 19.86 -15.09
N VAL A 327 22.29 19.56 -14.77
CA VAL A 327 23.13 20.44 -13.94
C VAL A 327 23.28 21.83 -14.56
N LYS A 328 23.52 21.92 -15.88
CA LYS A 328 23.65 23.21 -16.59
C LYS A 328 22.37 24.03 -16.54
N ARG A 329 21.18 23.36 -16.69
CA ARG A 329 19.89 24.05 -16.60
C ARG A 329 19.65 24.60 -15.20
N LEU A 330 19.93 23.79 -14.15
CA LEU A 330 19.80 24.23 -12.76
C LEU A 330 20.78 25.38 -12.46
N TYR A 331 22.04 25.26 -12.88
CA TYR A 331 23.02 26.32 -12.71
C TYR A 331 22.54 27.64 -13.31
N LYS A 332 22.03 27.61 -14.56
CA LYS A 332 21.45 28.80 -15.18
C LYS A 332 20.27 29.36 -14.38
N LEU A 333 19.32 28.50 -13.98
CA LEU A 333 18.13 28.92 -13.25
C LEU A 333 18.45 29.67 -11.95
N TYR A 334 19.49 29.26 -11.24
CA TYR A 334 19.90 29.86 -9.97
C TYR A 334 20.94 30.99 -10.09
N ASN A 335 21.53 31.19 -11.28
CA ASN A 335 22.47 32.29 -11.51
C ASN A 335 21.93 33.39 -12.43
N ASP A 336 20.80 33.15 -13.12
CA ASP A 336 20.09 34.19 -13.88
C ASP A 336 19.17 35.01 -12.95
N ASP A 337 19.58 35.32 -11.71
CA ASP A 337 18.90 36.19 -10.76
C ASP A 337 19.03 37.68 -11.14
N GLY A 338 18.77 37.98 -12.38
CA GLY A 338 18.75 39.30 -12.89
C GLY A 338 17.53 39.49 -13.81
N GLU A 339 16.50 40.14 -13.31
CA GLU A 339 15.30 40.61 -14.00
C GLU A 339 14.04 39.76 -13.80
N LYS A 340 13.44 39.97 -12.62
CA LYS A 340 11.98 40.22 -12.57
C LYS A 340 11.66 41.20 -11.47
#